data_9589bd59abb605241bfd956729595299
#
_entry.id   9589bd59abb605241bfd956729595299
#
_cell.length_a   1.000
_cell.length_b   1.000
_cell.length_c   1.000
_cell.angle_alpha   90.00
_cell.angle_beta   90.00
_cell.angle_gamma   90.00
#
_symmetry.space_group_name_H-M   'P 1'
#
loop_
_entity.id
_entity.type
_entity.pdbx_description
1 polymer ?
#
loop_
_entity_poly.entity_id
_entity_poly.type
_entity_poly.pdbx_seq_one_letter_code
_entity_poly.pdbx_strand_id
1 'polypeptide(L)'
;MNKFLYSILIAAAGFSTLNAQQKVMKIEYKDGTTEMKNVTDVSKISFVSEGQVDPSEKMVDLGLSVKWASYNVGAANPWEGGNFYAYGEIEPKTEYTLENYQWYCDNDGEDHDQWEEYYKLGATITGTNYDVAHVKWGGQWRIPTRDEWRELINNCDFTWTGMEGVTGALITSRINGNSIFLPAVGNMVGAEHTHDQLGCFYWTSTEYEQADITQECRNYRANIDASNRSAEGYDYPDVGFSIRPVYGPVPEPALPSYTAPTEMVDLGLSVKWAPFNIGAQGASETGDYICWGEITEKQYSHVYNYKWYDPITNDYVEIGDQISGTEYDPANVLWGNGWRLPTEAEIKELIEKCTWTAEQYGYTVTGPNGNSIFLPACGMQGYKGAPRGNVQSGYYMTGNADVRTNYQGLKMTSSAATLRFSRGAFNKFNKPEASFCSKAGGIQVRPVHQ
;
A
#
# COMPACT_ATOMS: atom_id res chain seq x y z
N MET A 1 -6.71 20.33 -31.58
CA MET A 1 -6.28 19.31 -32.59
C MET A 1 -5.33 18.36 -31.90
N ASN A 2 -5.81 17.17 -31.51
CA ASN A 2 -5.05 16.22 -30.71
C ASN A 2 -4.00 15.52 -31.54
N LYS A 3 -2.74 15.76 -31.26
CA LYS A 3 -1.59 15.04 -31.87
C LYS A 3 -1.24 13.87 -30.95
N PHE A 4 -1.61 12.65 -31.34
CA PHE A 4 -1.23 11.43 -30.61
C PHE A 4 0.04 10.82 -31.21
N LEU A 5 1.03 10.44 -30.36
CA LEU A 5 2.26 9.76 -30.75
C LEU A 5 2.01 8.26 -31.03
N TYR A 6 2.45 7.71 -32.14
CA TYR A 6 2.18 6.31 -32.49
C TYR A 6 3.37 5.36 -32.55
N SER A 7 4.59 5.77 -32.55
CA SER A 7 5.73 4.84 -32.43
C SER A 7 7.05 5.59 -32.40
N ILE A 8 7.95 5.21 -31.51
CA ILE A 8 9.38 5.53 -31.61
C ILE A 8 10.10 4.30 -32.10
N LEU A 9 10.64 4.33 -33.30
CA LEU A 9 11.50 3.26 -33.84
C LEU A 9 12.95 3.66 -33.56
N ILE A 10 13.63 2.97 -32.65
CA ILE A 10 15.07 3.11 -32.46
C ILE A 10 15.73 2.04 -33.36
N ALA A 11 16.25 2.46 -34.51
CA ALA A 11 17.04 1.58 -35.37
C ALA A 11 18.49 1.59 -34.88
N ALA A 12 18.96 0.47 -34.32
CA ALA A 12 20.37 0.23 -34.06
C ALA A 12 20.99 -0.34 -35.35
N ALA A 13 21.81 0.44 -36.04
CA ALA A 13 22.62 -0.06 -37.15
C ALA A 13 24.00 -0.49 -36.64
N GLY A 14 24.43 -1.67 -37.16
CA GLY A 14 25.65 -2.36 -36.75
C GLY A 14 26.95 -1.60 -37.07
N PHE A 15 27.98 -1.95 -36.33
CA PHE A 15 29.32 -1.39 -36.38
C PHE A 15 30.02 -1.61 -37.73
N SER A 16 30.42 -0.51 -38.38
CA SER A 16 31.60 -0.43 -39.21
C SER A 16 32.23 0.94 -39.07
N THR A 17 33.52 0.98 -38.92
CA THR A 17 34.39 2.13 -38.68
C THR A 17 34.30 3.19 -39.78
N LEU A 18 34.36 4.45 -39.34
CA LEU A 18 34.59 5.72 -40.02
C LEU A 18 33.36 6.63 -40.22
N ASN A 19 33.52 7.80 -39.61
CA ASN A 19 32.64 8.97 -39.51
C ASN A 19 31.55 8.87 -38.46
N ALA A 20 31.65 9.77 -37.46
CA ALA A 20 30.64 10.03 -36.47
C ALA A 20 29.32 10.47 -37.14
N GLN A 21 28.50 9.51 -37.55
CA GLN A 21 27.14 9.81 -37.99
C GLN A 21 26.37 10.32 -36.77
N GLN A 22 25.93 11.56 -36.90
CA GLN A 22 25.07 12.22 -35.91
C GLN A 22 23.77 11.40 -35.78
N LYS A 23 23.55 10.76 -34.62
CA LYS A 23 22.32 10.00 -34.38
C LYS A 23 21.15 10.97 -34.26
N VAL A 24 20.12 10.74 -35.03
CA VAL A 24 18.92 11.58 -35.10
C VAL A 24 17.73 10.76 -34.65
N MET A 25 16.92 11.30 -33.74
CA MET A 25 15.64 10.74 -33.35
C MET A 25 14.56 11.28 -34.31
N LYS A 26 13.81 10.38 -34.93
CA LYS A 26 12.64 10.71 -35.77
C LYS A 26 11.39 10.55 -34.91
N ILE A 27 10.61 11.62 -34.80
CA ILE A 27 9.28 11.63 -34.16
C ILE A 27 8.24 11.69 -35.28
N GLU A 28 7.37 10.71 -35.34
CA GLU A 28 6.30 10.63 -36.34
C GLU A 28 4.94 10.82 -35.66
N TYR A 29 4.18 11.81 -36.10
CA TYR A 29 2.88 12.16 -35.54
C TYR A 29 1.75 11.47 -36.31
N LYS A 30 0.58 11.28 -35.65
CA LYS A 30 -0.61 10.67 -36.26
C LYS A 30 -1.15 11.41 -37.48
N ASP A 31 -0.87 12.71 -37.59
CA ASP A 31 -1.25 13.53 -38.75
C ASP A 31 -0.29 13.35 -39.94
N GLY A 32 0.69 12.45 -39.83
CA GLY A 32 1.70 12.18 -40.86
C GLY A 32 2.87 13.16 -40.85
N THR A 33 2.89 14.14 -39.93
CA THR A 33 4.03 15.05 -39.81
C THR A 33 5.18 14.37 -39.07
N THR A 34 6.41 14.79 -39.36
CA THR A 34 7.62 14.25 -38.75
C THR A 34 8.53 15.34 -38.24
N GLU A 35 9.16 15.10 -37.10
CA GLU A 35 10.18 15.96 -36.53
C GLU A 35 11.47 15.18 -36.32
N MET A 36 12.62 15.82 -36.61
CA MET A 36 13.94 15.25 -36.41
C MET A 36 14.71 16.01 -35.34
N LYS A 37 15.20 15.30 -34.32
CA LYS A 37 16.02 15.88 -33.24
C LYS A 37 17.37 15.18 -33.18
N ASN A 38 18.46 15.93 -33.02
CA ASN A 38 19.76 15.33 -32.73
C ASN A 38 19.72 14.67 -31.36
N VAL A 39 20.16 13.42 -31.26
CA VAL A 39 20.16 12.69 -29.98
C VAL A 39 21.07 13.34 -28.94
N THR A 40 22.13 14.05 -29.40
CA THR A 40 23.03 14.82 -28.53
C THR A 40 22.36 16.02 -27.86
N ASP A 41 21.27 16.53 -28.43
CA ASP A 41 20.54 17.69 -27.92
C ASP A 41 19.38 17.26 -27.01
N VAL A 42 19.17 15.95 -26.85
CA VAL A 42 18.11 15.36 -26.04
C VAL A 42 18.70 14.84 -24.74
N SER A 43 18.49 15.56 -23.65
CA SER A 43 18.95 15.15 -22.30
C SER A 43 18.04 14.11 -21.65
N LYS A 44 16.74 14.09 -22.05
CA LYS A 44 15.73 13.19 -21.50
C LYS A 44 14.54 13.07 -22.45
N ILE A 45 13.98 11.87 -22.57
CA ILE A 45 12.67 11.63 -23.19
C ILE A 45 11.74 11.15 -22.10
N SER A 46 10.62 11.82 -21.92
CA SER A 46 9.56 11.43 -20.99
C SER A 46 8.24 11.31 -21.76
N PHE A 47 7.49 10.27 -21.48
CA PHE A 47 6.12 10.11 -21.99
C PHE A 47 5.18 10.52 -20.87
N VAL A 48 4.41 11.58 -21.09
CA VAL A 48 3.38 12.03 -20.16
C VAL A 48 2.02 11.89 -20.84
N SER A 49 1.03 11.41 -20.12
CA SER A 49 -0.36 11.41 -20.60
C SER A 49 -0.88 12.84 -20.71
N GLU A 50 -1.81 13.08 -21.62
CA GLU A 50 -2.46 14.40 -21.74
C GLU A 50 -3.10 14.76 -20.39
N GLY A 51 -2.66 15.87 -19.77
CA GLY A 51 -3.04 16.27 -18.42
C GLY A 51 -2.02 15.98 -17.33
N GLN A 52 -0.99 15.17 -17.60
CA GLN A 52 0.16 15.05 -16.69
C GLN A 52 1.09 16.26 -16.86
N VAL A 53 1.40 16.88 -15.74
CA VAL A 53 2.31 18.03 -15.66
C VAL A 53 3.74 17.53 -15.70
N ASP A 54 4.62 18.28 -16.41
CA ASP A 54 6.05 18.06 -16.24
C ASP A 54 6.40 18.28 -14.75
N PRO A 55 6.86 17.25 -14.04
CA PRO A 55 7.17 17.37 -12.62
C PRO A 55 8.12 18.54 -12.31
N SER A 56 9.05 18.85 -13.23
CA SER A 56 10.08 19.87 -13.00
C SER A 56 9.54 21.30 -12.90
N GLU A 57 8.39 21.60 -13.53
CA GLU A 57 7.81 22.95 -13.52
C GLU A 57 7.02 23.26 -12.25
N LYS A 58 6.63 22.24 -11.48
CA LYS A 58 5.80 22.37 -10.28
C LYS A 58 6.51 22.08 -8.96
N MET A 59 7.76 21.61 -9.02
CA MET A 59 8.53 21.25 -7.83
C MET A 59 9.31 22.41 -7.25
N VAL A 60 9.17 22.61 -5.96
CA VAL A 60 10.03 23.49 -5.16
C VAL A 60 10.90 22.64 -4.24
N ASP A 61 12.19 22.72 -4.41
CA ASP A 61 13.17 22.11 -3.52
C ASP A 61 13.36 23.00 -2.29
N LEU A 62 12.87 22.57 -1.15
CA LEU A 62 13.03 23.26 0.14
C LEU A 62 14.25 22.74 0.93
N GLY A 63 15.07 21.83 0.34
CA GLY A 63 16.17 21.17 1.03
C GLY A 63 15.71 20.10 2.02
N LEU A 64 14.48 19.63 1.90
CA LEU A 64 13.87 18.60 2.73
C LEU A 64 14.01 17.22 2.07
N SER A 65 13.53 16.17 2.74
CA SER A 65 13.57 14.80 2.23
C SER A 65 12.84 14.63 0.90
N VAL A 66 11.82 15.45 0.65
CA VAL A 66 11.03 15.49 -0.58
C VAL A 66 10.89 16.90 -1.11
N LYS A 67 10.59 17.03 -2.41
CA LYS A 67 10.23 18.31 -3.02
C LYS A 67 8.74 18.55 -2.90
N TRP A 68 8.36 19.81 -2.67
CA TRP A 68 6.96 20.21 -2.48
C TRP A 68 6.39 20.81 -3.77
N ALA A 69 5.12 20.54 -4.02
CA ALA A 69 4.43 21.18 -5.12
C ALA A 69 4.29 22.68 -4.88
N SER A 70 4.38 23.50 -5.94
CA SER A 70 4.15 24.95 -5.88
C SER A 70 2.68 25.31 -5.65
N TYR A 71 1.74 24.41 -5.94
CA TYR A 71 0.29 24.62 -5.80
C TYR A 71 -0.46 23.31 -5.50
N ASN A 72 -1.75 23.41 -5.18
CA ASN A 72 -2.59 22.29 -4.77
C ASN A 72 -3.08 21.45 -5.96
N VAL A 73 -3.54 20.23 -5.72
CA VAL A 73 -4.24 19.43 -6.73
C VAL A 73 -5.51 20.16 -7.17
N GLY A 74 -5.69 20.30 -8.49
CA GLY A 74 -6.80 21.03 -9.08
C GLY A 74 -6.59 22.55 -9.22
N ALA A 75 -5.46 23.09 -8.73
CA ALA A 75 -5.07 24.48 -8.90
C ALA A 75 -4.11 24.66 -10.09
N ALA A 76 -4.03 25.87 -10.62
CA ALA A 76 -3.04 26.30 -11.61
C ALA A 76 -1.99 27.24 -11.01
N ASN A 77 -2.29 27.90 -9.89
CA ASN A 77 -1.46 28.92 -9.27
C ASN A 77 -1.32 28.67 -7.76
N PRO A 78 -0.21 29.16 -7.12
CA PRO A 78 0.03 28.96 -5.69
C PRO A 78 -1.05 29.47 -4.74
N TRP A 79 -1.77 30.52 -5.13
CA TRP A 79 -2.83 31.17 -4.35
C TRP A 79 -4.20 30.53 -4.53
N GLU A 80 -4.35 29.60 -5.46
CA GLU A 80 -5.61 28.88 -5.67
C GLU A 80 -5.73 27.70 -4.72
N GLY A 81 -6.91 27.49 -4.15
CA GLY A 81 -7.20 26.39 -3.22
C GLY A 81 -7.16 25.01 -3.88
N GLY A 82 -7.39 24.96 -5.19
CA GLY A 82 -7.60 23.70 -5.89
C GLY A 82 -8.93 23.06 -5.53
N ASN A 83 -8.97 21.75 -5.59
CA ASN A 83 -10.15 20.98 -5.22
C ASN A 83 -10.02 20.47 -3.77
N PHE A 84 -11.17 20.24 -3.15
CA PHE A 84 -11.26 19.48 -1.90
C PHE A 84 -11.45 17.99 -2.21
N TYR A 85 -10.94 17.14 -1.33
CA TYR A 85 -11.06 15.68 -1.44
C TYR A 85 -11.34 15.07 -0.07
N ALA A 86 -12.26 14.11 -0.03
CA ALA A 86 -12.37 13.23 1.12
C ALA A 86 -11.17 12.25 1.15
N TYR A 87 -10.82 11.73 2.30
CA TYR A 87 -9.63 10.87 2.46
C TYR A 87 -9.73 9.62 1.60
N GLY A 88 -8.71 9.36 0.77
CA GLY A 88 -8.68 8.20 -0.11
C GLY A 88 -9.57 8.29 -1.36
N GLU A 89 -10.31 9.37 -1.55
CA GLU A 89 -11.07 9.62 -2.77
C GLU A 89 -10.26 10.43 -3.78
N ILE A 90 -10.44 10.12 -5.06
CA ILE A 90 -9.67 10.72 -6.15
C ILE A 90 -10.48 11.71 -6.99
N GLU A 91 -11.78 11.81 -6.77
CA GLU A 91 -12.65 12.79 -7.42
C GLU A 91 -13.22 13.77 -6.41
N PRO A 92 -13.26 15.09 -6.74
CA PRO A 92 -13.88 16.10 -5.89
C PRO A 92 -15.40 15.97 -5.92
N LYS A 93 -16.05 16.38 -4.84
CA LYS A 93 -17.51 16.36 -4.68
C LYS A 93 -18.06 17.76 -4.43
N THR A 94 -19.37 17.92 -4.57
CA THR A 94 -20.10 19.14 -4.19
C THR A 94 -20.58 19.10 -2.73
N GLU A 95 -20.64 17.93 -2.16
CA GLU A 95 -21.09 17.68 -0.79
C GLU A 95 -20.25 16.57 -0.16
N TYR A 96 -19.83 16.76 1.08
CA TYR A 96 -18.91 15.90 1.83
C TYR A 96 -19.62 15.35 3.07
N THR A 97 -20.31 14.24 2.91
CA THR A 97 -21.09 13.57 3.97
C THR A 97 -20.69 12.10 4.08
N LEU A 98 -20.99 11.51 5.23
CA LEU A 98 -20.77 10.11 5.51
C LEU A 98 -21.46 9.23 4.44
N GLU A 99 -22.72 9.52 4.09
CA GLU A 99 -23.53 8.70 3.19
C GLU A 99 -23.01 8.66 1.76
N ASN A 100 -22.28 9.70 1.33
CA ASN A 100 -21.68 9.73 -0.01
C ASN A 100 -20.16 9.45 0.00
N TYR A 101 -19.59 9.12 1.15
CA TYR A 101 -18.19 8.72 1.24
C TYR A 101 -18.00 7.33 0.65
N GLN A 102 -17.08 7.19 -0.31
CA GLN A 102 -16.89 5.94 -1.06
C GLN A 102 -16.49 4.76 -0.17
N TRP A 103 -15.81 5.02 0.94
CA TRP A 103 -15.29 4.01 1.85
C TRP A 103 -16.12 3.92 3.13
N TYR A 104 -17.38 4.32 3.06
CA TYR A 104 -18.35 4.12 4.13
C TYR A 104 -18.74 2.64 4.22
N CYS A 105 -18.76 2.14 5.44
CA CYS A 105 -19.20 0.79 5.76
C CYS A 105 -20.60 0.86 6.35
N ASP A 106 -21.63 0.61 5.55
CA ASP A 106 -22.99 0.54 6.06
C ASP A 106 -23.12 -0.65 7.01
N ASN A 107 -23.49 -0.35 8.23
CA ASN A 107 -23.64 -1.31 9.31
C ASN A 107 -24.99 -2.01 9.15
N ASP A 108 -25.12 -2.97 8.23
CA ASP A 108 -26.35 -3.70 7.87
C ASP A 108 -26.86 -4.66 8.96
N GLY A 109 -26.39 -4.52 10.20
CA GLY A 109 -26.90 -5.18 11.40
C GLY A 109 -26.34 -6.58 11.66
N GLU A 110 -25.40 -7.08 10.89
CA GLU A 110 -24.70 -8.31 11.18
C GLU A 110 -23.39 -8.04 11.96
N ASP A 111 -23.51 -7.94 13.29
CA ASP A 111 -22.41 -8.08 14.28
C ASP A 111 -21.16 -7.19 14.08
N HIS A 112 -21.34 -6.01 13.47
CA HIS A 112 -20.34 -4.97 13.46
C HIS A 112 -20.44 -4.18 14.77
N ASP A 113 -19.32 -4.01 15.47
CA ASP A 113 -19.28 -3.10 16.63
C ASP A 113 -19.74 -1.71 16.17
N GLN A 114 -20.67 -1.07 16.89
CA GLN A 114 -21.41 0.15 16.54
C GLN A 114 -20.55 1.38 16.19
N TRP A 115 -19.23 1.22 15.97
CA TRP A 115 -18.24 2.29 15.93
C TRP A 115 -17.37 2.31 14.65
N GLU A 116 -17.50 1.34 13.74
CA GLU A 116 -16.72 1.30 12.50
C GLU A 116 -17.58 1.67 11.28
N GLU A 117 -17.75 2.98 11.06
CA GLU A 117 -18.50 3.51 9.90
C GLU A 117 -17.64 3.67 8.64
N TYR A 118 -16.34 3.33 8.70
CA TYR A 118 -15.41 3.56 7.60
C TYR A 118 -14.48 2.37 7.39
N TYR A 119 -14.24 2.05 6.13
CA TYR A 119 -13.15 1.12 5.79
C TYR A 119 -11.79 1.75 6.01
N LYS A 120 -10.91 1.05 6.69
CA LYS A 120 -9.51 1.46 6.85
C LYS A 120 -8.72 1.14 5.60
N LEU A 121 -8.12 2.16 4.99
CA LEU A 121 -7.39 2.06 3.72
C LEU A 121 -5.91 1.68 3.91
N GLY A 122 -5.47 1.52 5.15
CA GLY A 122 -4.09 1.20 5.55
C GLY A 122 -3.44 2.33 6.34
N ALA A 123 -2.31 2.03 6.99
CA ALA A 123 -1.57 3.00 7.81
C ALA A 123 -1.16 4.26 7.03
N THR A 124 -1.05 4.14 5.72
CA THR A 124 -0.83 5.27 4.80
C THR A 124 -1.38 4.96 3.42
N ILE A 125 -1.93 5.98 2.75
CA ILE A 125 -2.39 5.89 1.35
C ILE A 125 -1.38 6.47 0.35
N THR A 126 -0.24 6.97 0.81
CA THR A 126 0.77 7.64 -0.04
C THR A 126 1.23 6.73 -1.19
N GLY A 127 1.16 7.25 -2.43
CA GLY A 127 1.58 6.52 -3.63
C GLY A 127 0.71 5.33 -4.02
N THR A 128 -0.46 5.17 -3.41
CA THR A 128 -1.45 4.14 -3.77
C THR A 128 -2.52 4.69 -4.71
N ASN A 129 -3.44 3.83 -5.16
CA ASN A 129 -4.60 4.24 -5.94
C ASN A 129 -5.66 5.02 -5.13
N TYR A 130 -5.49 5.13 -3.81
CA TYR A 130 -6.24 6.04 -2.93
C TYR A 130 -5.62 7.44 -2.83
N ASP A 131 -4.45 7.63 -3.40
CA ASP A 131 -3.71 8.89 -3.38
C ASP A 131 -4.03 9.72 -4.63
N VAL A 132 -4.86 10.74 -4.47
CA VAL A 132 -5.29 11.59 -5.60
C VAL A 132 -4.13 12.28 -6.31
N ALA A 133 -3.06 12.65 -5.58
CA ALA A 133 -1.90 13.28 -6.20
C ALA A 133 -1.12 12.28 -7.06
N HIS A 134 -1.00 11.03 -6.59
CA HIS A 134 -0.40 9.93 -7.35
C HIS A 134 -1.21 9.62 -8.61
N VAL A 135 -2.51 9.45 -8.46
CA VAL A 135 -3.42 9.09 -9.57
C VAL A 135 -3.53 10.22 -10.62
N LYS A 136 -3.68 11.48 -10.20
CA LYS A 136 -3.90 12.61 -11.12
C LYS A 136 -2.62 13.15 -11.75
N TRP A 137 -1.49 13.14 -11.02
CA TRP A 137 -0.23 13.73 -11.49
C TRP A 137 0.80 12.69 -11.94
N GLY A 138 0.69 11.44 -11.46
CA GLY A 138 1.56 10.34 -11.84
C GLY A 138 3.00 10.45 -11.33
N GLY A 139 3.87 9.56 -11.81
CA GLY A 139 5.28 9.54 -11.43
C GLY A 139 5.46 9.34 -9.93
N GLN A 140 6.30 10.16 -9.29
CA GLN A 140 6.54 10.13 -7.84
C GLN A 140 5.74 11.20 -7.08
N TRP A 141 4.73 11.83 -7.71
CA TRP A 141 3.80 12.71 -7.01
C TRP A 141 2.92 11.90 -6.07
N ARG A 142 2.71 12.42 -4.86
CA ARG A 142 1.91 11.76 -3.84
C ARG A 142 1.48 12.73 -2.74
N ILE A 143 0.49 12.32 -1.96
CA ILE A 143 0.12 13.03 -0.72
C ILE A 143 1.26 12.86 0.29
N PRO A 144 1.73 13.94 0.94
CA PRO A 144 2.76 13.85 1.96
C PRO A 144 2.29 13.07 3.18
N THR A 145 3.20 12.34 3.79
CA THR A 145 2.98 11.71 5.08
C THR A 145 2.92 12.76 6.21
N ARG A 146 2.40 12.36 7.37
CA ARG A 146 2.45 13.17 8.60
C ARG A 146 3.89 13.59 8.94
N ASP A 147 4.85 12.70 8.80
CA ASP A 147 6.25 12.98 9.14
C ASP A 147 6.90 13.98 8.18
N GLU A 148 6.54 13.97 6.89
CA GLU A 148 6.99 14.98 5.94
C GLU A 148 6.38 16.37 6.21
N TRP A 149 5.13 16.44 6.68
CA TRP A 149 4.55 17.68 7.19
C TRP A 149 5.29 18.16 8.46
N ARG A 150 5.65 17.26 9.37
CA ARG A 150 6.48 17.59 10.55
C ARG A 150 7.84 18.10 10.14
N GLU A 151 8.48 17.47 9.16
CA GLU A 151 9.76 17.91 8.62
C GLU A 151 9.66 19.34 8.07
N LEU A 152 8.62 19.64 7.26
CA LEU A 152 8.35 20.99 6.76
C LEU A 152 8.19 22.00 7.91
N ILE A 153 7.35 21.67 8.90
CA ILE A 153 7.08 22.55 10.05
C ILE A 153 8.36 22.82 10.85
N ASN A 154 9.19 21.81 11.04
CA ASN A 154 10.40 21.89 11.84
C ASN A 154 11.57 22.61 11.14
N ASN A 155 11.59 22.70 9.81
CA ASN A 155 12.72 23.21 9.05
C ASN A 155 12.43 24.49 8.26
N CYS A 156 11.22 25.03 8.34
CA CYS A 156 10.82 26.23 7.62
C CYS A 156 10.31 27.33 8.55
N ASP A 157 10.40 28.56 8.10
CA ASP A 157 9.74 29.71 8.70
C ASP A 157 8.38 29.93 8.03
N PHE A 158 7.41 30.36 8.82
CA PHE A 158 6.03 30.57 8.38
C PHE A 158 5.65 32.02 8.57
N THR A 159 5.27 32.69 7.50
CA THR A 159 4.77 34.07 7.53
C THR A 159 3.32 34.08 7.06
N TRP A 160 2.40 34.45 7.95
CA TRP A 160 1.00 34.65 7.57
C TRP A 160 0.86 35.92 6.77
N THR A 161 0.42 35.83 5.52
CA THR A 161 0.40 36.94 4.56
C THR A 161 -0.67 36.72 3.48
N GLY A 162 -0.78 37.66 2.52
CA GLY A 162 -1.66 37.54 1.36
C GLY A 162 -0.85 37.41 0.06
N MET A 163 -1.39 36.63 -0.88
CA MET A 163 -0.90 36.50 -2.26
C MET A 163 -2.10 36.59 -3.21
N GLU A 164 -2.08 37.55 -4.15
CA GLU A 164 -3.17 37.78 -5.12
C GLU A 164 -4.59 37.87 -4.51
N GLY A 165 -4.65 38.46 -3.29
CA GLY A 165 -5.91 38.67 -2.56
C GLY A 165 -6.35 37.46 -1.70
N VAL A 166 -5.61 36.36 -1.72
CA VAL A 166 -5.88 35.18 -0.89
C VAL A 166 -4.95 35.18 0.31
N THR A 167 -5.53 35.06 1.51
CA THR A 167 -4.76 34.90 2.76
C THR A 167 -4.15 33.50 2.85
N GLY A 168 -2.97 33.39 3.46
CA GLY A 168 -2.31 32.09 3.62
C GLY A 168 -0.98 32.18 4.33
N ALA A 169 -0.24 31.09 4.28
CA ALA A 169 1.10 30.96 4.86
C ALA A 169 2.16 30.93 3.75
N LEU A 170 3.08 31.91 3.75
CA LEU A 170 4.33 31.81 3.03
C LEU A 170 5.30 31.00 3.88
N ILE A 171 5.75 29.87 3.35
CA ILE A 171 6.63 28.94 4.01
C ILE A 171 8.01 29.06 3.37
N THR A 172 9.02 29.47 4.14
CA THR A 172 10.38 29.68 3.65
C THR A 172 11.33 28.73 4.33
N SER A 173 12.04 27.95 3.54
CA SER A 173 13.05 27.00 4.03
C SER A 173 14.21 27.74 4.72
N ARG A 174 14.55 27.33 5.93
CA ARG A 174 15.77 27.77 6.63
C ARG A 174 17.05 27.14 6.07
N ILE A 175 16.91 26.12 5.19
CA ILE A 175 18.05 25.39 4.62
C ILE A 175 18.58 26.10 3.37
N ASN A 176 17.68 26.50 2.45
CA ASN A 176 18.08 27.06 1.15
C ASN A 176 17.37 28.37 0.76
N GLY A 177 16.42 28.87 1.58
CA GLY A 177 15.70 30.12 1.33
C GLY A 177 14.55 30.02 0.31
N ASN A 178 14.33 28.87 -0.31
CA ASN A 178 13.22 28.68 -1.23
C ASN A 178 11.88 28.68 -0.47
N SER A 179 10.80 29.06 -1.16
CA SER A 179 9.50 29.24 -0.51
C SER A 179 8.36 28.61 -1.31
N ILE A 180 7.33 28.21 -0.61
CA ILE A 180 6.01 27.85 -1.14
C ILE A 180 4.93 28.67 -0.43
N PHE A 181 3.79 28.89 -1.08
CA PHE A 181 2.63 29.53 -0.47
C PHE A 181 1.51 28.50 -0.29
N LEU A 182 0.94 28.42 0.92
CA LEU A 182 -0.23 27.61 1.23
C LEU A 182 -1.43 28.54 1.40
N PRO A 183 -2.45 28.52 0.50
CA PRO A 183 -3.64 29.33 0.64
C PRO A 183 -4.52 28.83 1.78
N ALA A 184 -5.08 29.75 2.56
CA ALA A 184 -5.99 29.48 3.65
C ALA A 184 -7.43 29.34 3.13
N VAL A 185 -7.72 28.23 2.50
CA VAL A 185 -9.02 27.96 1.86
C VAL A 185 -9.97 27.10 2.70
N GLY A 186 -9.62 26.87 3.98
CA GLY A 186 -10.50 26.12 4.86
C GLY A 186 -10.73 24.67 4.43
N ASN A 187 -11.96 24.18 4.61
CA ASN A 187 -12.39 22.82 4.35
C ASN A 187 -13.89 22.76 3.99
N MET A 188 -14.34 21.60 3.52
CA MET A 188 -15.75 21.31 3.22
C MET A 188 -16.32 20.31 4.24
N VAL A 189 -17.48 20.64 4.81
CA VAL A 189 -18.27 19.74 5.67
C VAL A 189 -19.72 19.76 5.14
N GLY A 190 -20.22 18.63 4.71
CA GLY A 190 -21.45 18.62 3.90
C GLY A 190 -21.27 19.48 2.66
N ALA A 191 -22.23 20.35 2.37
CA ALA A 191 -22.17 21.34 1.30
C ALA A 191 -21.58 22.68 1.75
N GLU A 192 -21.15 22.82 3.00
CA GLU A 192 -20.68 24.08 3.57
C GLU A 192 -19.16 24.21 3.46
N HIS A 193 -18.72 25.34 2.90
CA HIS A 193 -17.32 25.76 2.88
C HIS A 193 -17.03 26.48 4.22
N THR A 194 -16.21 25.87 5.07
CA THR A 194 -15.92 26.37 6.40
C THR A 194 -14.46 26.83 6.51
N HIS A 195 -14.17 27.71 7.48
CA HIS A 195 -12.84 28.22 7.80
C HIS A 195 -12.10 28.91 6.64
N ASP A 196 -12.80 29.37 5.61
CA ASP A 196 -12.20 30.14 4.50
C ASP A 196 -11.48 31.39 5.05
N GLN A 197 -10.29 31.67 4.54
CA GLN A 197 -9.36 32.73 4.97
C GLN A 197 -8.84 32.59 6.42
N LEU A 198 -9.22 31.54 7.15
CA LEU A 198 -8.85 31.34 8.57
C LEU A 198 -7.74 30.31 8.76
N GLY A 199 -7.65 29.31 7.91
CA GLY A 199 -6.66 28.24 8.05
C GLY A 199 -6.35 27.49 6.75
N CYS A 200 -5.12 26.99 6.71
CA CYS A 200 -4.65 26.05 5.69
C CYS A 200 -4.79 24.65 6.24
N PHE A 201 -5.75 23.91 5.74
CA PHE A 201 -6.01 22.52 6.16
C PHE A 201 -5.73 21.57 4.99
N TYR A 202 -4.87 20.58 5.25
CA TYR A 202 -4.42 19.64 4.22
C TYR A 202 -4.44 18.21 4.75
N TRP A 203 -4.96 17.27 3.99
CA TRP A 203 -4.76 15.86 4.32
C TRP A 203 -3.27 15.52 4.36
N THR A 204 -2.88 14.74 5.34
CA THR A 204 -1.70 13.86 5.23
C THR A 204 -2.16 12.53 4.66
N SER A 205 -1.23 11.71 4.18
CA SER A 205 -1.57 10.35 3.75
C SER A 205 -1.63 9.33 4.89
N THR A 206 -1.42 9.76 6.13
CA THR A 206 -1.27 8.87 7.30
C THR A 206 -2.58 8.73 8.04
N GLU A 207 -3.01 7.48 8.29
CA GLU A 207 -4.15 7.17 9.14
C GLU A 207 -3.83 7.51 10.61
N TYR A 208 -4.84 7.96 11.36
CA TYR A 208 -4.68 8.25 12.77
C TYR A 208 -4.57 6.95 13.58
N GLU A 209 -3.41 6.73 14.17
CA GLU A 209 -3.15 5.59 15.04
C GLU A 209 -3.67 5.88 16.45
N GLN A 210 -4.82 5.34 16.79
CA GLN A 210 -5.31 5.38 18.17
C GLN A 210 -5.18 4.00 18.81
N ALA A 211 -4.57 3.97 19.99
CA ALA A 211 -4.39 2.75 20.79
C ALA A 211 -5.70 2.22 21.42
N ASP A 212 -6.79 2.98 21.36
CA ASP A 212 -8.07 2.61 21.94
C ASP A 212 -9.06 2.13 20.88
N ILE A 213 -9.51 0.90 21.02
CA ILE A 213 -10.42 0.18 20.12
C ILE A 213 -11.86 0.74 20.08
N THR A 214 -12.14 1.80 20.84
CA THR A 214 -13.49 2.36 21.00
C THR A 214 -13.75 3.60 20.17
N GLN A 215 -12.82 4.03 19.28
CA GLN A 215 -12.97 5.32 18.63
C GLN A 215 -12.86 5.27 17.10
N GLU A 216 -13.70 6.07 16.52
CA GLU A 216 -13.97 6.45 15.13
C GLU A 216 -12.73 6.52 14.25
N CYS A 217 -12.82 5.99 13.05
CA CYS A 217 -11.77 6.12 12.04
C CYS A 217 -11.50 7.59 11.75
N ARG A 218 -10.28 8.04 11.96
CA ARG A 218 -9.81 9.40 11.69
C ARG A 218 -8.50 9.37 10.93
N ASN A 219 -8.19 10.46 10.27
CA ASN A 219 -6.96 10.58 9.49
C ASN A 219 -6.25 11.86 9.87
N TYR A 220 -4.90 11.83 9.87
CA TYR A 220 -4.12 13.02 10.19
C TYR A 220 -4.23 14.08 9.12
N ARG A 221 -4.32 15.32 9.56
CA ARG A 221 -4.24 16.51 8.71
C ARG A 221 -3.23 17.52 9.24
N ALA A 222 -2.63 18.28 8.34
CA ALA A 222 -1.88 19.48 8.70
C ALA A 222 -2.85 20.64 8.93
N ASN A 223 -2.58 21.40 9.99
CA ASN A 223 -3.32 22.59 10.40
C ASN A 223 -2.36 23.76 10.58
N ILE A 224 -2.49 24.77 9.74
CA ILE A 224 -1.61 25.94 9.74
C ILE A 224 -2.48 27.19 9.68
N ASP A 225 -2.33 28.05 10.69
CA ASP A 225 -3.02 29.34 10.78
C ASP A 225 -2.02 30.44 11.24
N ALA A 226 -2.52 31.63 11.50
CA ALA A 226 -1.70 32.75 11.96
C ALA A 226 -0.94 32.50 13.28
N SER A 227 -1.43 31.60 14.11
CA SER A 227 -0.94 31.34 15.47
C SER A 227 -0.45 29.91 15.71
N ASN A 228 -0.86 28.96 14.88
CA ASN A 228 -0.62 27.54 15.08
C ASN A 228 -0.07 26.83 13.82
N ARG A 229 0.77 25.81 14.03
CA ARG A 229 1.33 24.93 12.99
C ARG A 229 1.43 23.54 13.56
N SER A 230 0.70 22.60 12.98
CA SER A 230 0.66 21.23 13.49
C SER A 230 0.38 20.26 12.35
N ALA A 231 1.02 19.11 12.40
CA ALA A 231 0.66 17.92 11.61
C ALA A 231 -0.10 16.89 12.46
N GLU A 232 -0.55 17.29 13.65
CA GLU A 232 -1.22 16.43 14.64
C GLU A 232 -2.73 16.62 14.65
N GLY A 233 -3.27 17.48 13.78
CA GLY A 233 -4.71 17.56 13.57
C GLY A 233 -5.23 16.27 13.00
N TYR A 234 -6.47 15.92 13.33
CA TYR A 234 -7.17 14.78 12.73
C TYR A 234 -8.62 15.15 12.47
N ASP A 235 -9.21 14.44 11.51
CA ASP A 235 -10.63 14.65 11.17
C ASP A 235 -11.24 13.37 10.60
N TYR A 236 -12.56 13.38 10.42
CA TYR A 236 -13.29 12.30 9.78
C TYR A 236 -12.91 12.21 8.30
N PRO A 237 -12.81 10.99 7.73
CA PRO A 237 -12.34 10.80 6.36
C PRO A 237 -13.29 11.36 5.29
N ASP A 238 -14.57 11.56 5.59
CA ASP A 238 -15.57 12.15 4.70
C ASP A 238 -15.45 13.68 4.56
N VAL A 239 -14.70 14.36 5.43
CA VAL A 239 -14.45 15.81 5.34
C VAL A 239 -13.57 16.14 4.12
N GLY A 240 -13.90 17.20 3.40
CA GLY A 240 -13.15 17.66 2.24
C GLY A 240 -12.00 18.58 2.61
N PHE A 241 -10.75 18.16 2.36
CA PHE A 241 -9.55 18.99 2.52
C PHE A 241 -8.77 19.14 1.23
N SER A 242 -7.99 20.23 1.12
CA SER A 242 -7.03 20.43 0.04
C SER A 242 -5.88 19.43 0.11
N ILE A 243 -5.26 19.18 -1.05
CA ILE A 243 -4.07 18.35 -1.17
C ILE A 243 -2.91 19.20 -1.69
N ARG A 244 -1.82 19.27 -0.91
CA ARG A 244 -0.53 19.82 -1.34
C ARG A 244 0.44 18.65 -1.61
N PRO A 245 0.70 18.28 -2.85
CA PRO A 245 1.56 17.15 -3.17
C PRO A 245 3.03 17.33 -2.81
N VAL A 246 3.70 16.21 -2.63
CA VAL A 246 5.16 16.10 -2.63
C VAL A 246 5.63 15.21 -3.77
N TYR A 247 6.87 15.41 -4.21
CA TYR A 247 7.54 14.58 -5.21
C TYR A 247 8.76 13.90 -4.59
N GLY A 248 8.74 12.60 -4.56
CA GLY A 248 9.80 11.77 -4.00
C GLY A 248 9.35 10.33 -3.85
N PRO A 249 10.27 9.40 -3.53
CA PRO A 249 9.92 8.00 -3.33
C PRO A 249 8.88 7.86 -2.22
N VAL A 250 8.05 6.83 -2.32
CA VAL A 250 7.16 6.44 -1.22
C VAL A 250 8.05 5.98 -0.06
N PRO A 251 7.88 6.52 1.16
CA PRO A 251 8.60 6.02 2.31
C PRO A 251 8.26 4.55 2.53
N GLU A 252 9.26 3.70 2.48
CA GLU A 252 9.05 2.30 2.83
C GLU A 252 9.12 2.15 4.35
N PRO A 253 8.13 1.49 4.97
CA PRO A 253 8.22 1.17 6.38
C PRO A 253 9.46 0.30 6.61
N ALA A 254 10.18 0.55 7.70
CA ALA A 254 11.30 -0.29 8.08
C ALA A 254 10.81 -1.74 8.23
N LEU A 255 11.45 -2.66 7.50
CA LEU A 255 11.12 -4.09 7.64
C LEU A 255 11.43 -4.53 9.07
N PRO A 256 10.55 -5.34 9.69
CA PRO A 256 10.84 -5.91 10.99
C PRO A 256 12.09 -6.79 10.90
N SER A 257 12.93 -6.71 11.91
CA SER A 257 14.14 -7.54 11.99
C SER A 257 13.83 -8.84 12.72
N TYR A 258 13.67 -9.92 11.98
CA TYR A 258 13.51 -11.26 12.54
C TYR A 258 14.78 -12.07 12.38
N THR A 259 15.14 -12.80 13.43
CA THR A 259 16.23 -13.77 13.36
C THR A 259 15.69 -15.08 12.81
N ALA A 260 16.23 -15.53 11.68
CA ALA A 260 15.92 -16.85 11.14
C ALA A 260 16.39 -17.95 12.11
N PRO A 261 15.65 -19.08 12.22
CA PRO A 261 16.10 -20.19 13.04
C PRO A 261 17.42 -20.78 12.49
N THR A 262 18.33 -21.12 13.39
CA THR A 262 19.58 -21.81 13.04
C THR A 262 19.36 -23.29 12.75
N GLU A 263 18.29 -23.87 13.29
CA GLU A 263 17.93 -25.28 13.14
C GLU A 263 16.75 -25.41 12.17
N MET A 264 16.81 -26.44 11.35
CA MET A 264 15.77 -26.85 10.42
C MET A 264 15.29 -28.23 10.79
N VAL A 265 14.00 -28.47 10.78
CA VAL A 265 13.43 -29.77 11.08
C VAL A 265 13.31 -30.59 9.80
N ASP A 266 14.14 -31.61 9.67
CA ASP A 266 14.02 -32.62 8.61
C ASP A 266 12.91 -33.61 9.01
N LEU A 267 11.80 -33.61 8.31
CA LEU A 267 10.69 -34.54 8.51
C LEU A 267 10.80 -35.79 7.62
N GLY A 268 11.89 -35.94 6.85
CA GLY A 268 12.00 -36.99 5.82
C GLY A 268 11.15 -36.72 4.59
N LEU A 269 10.91 -35.44 4.30
CA LEU A 269 10.17 -34.93 3.14
C LEU A 269 11.12 -34.27 2.12
N SER A 270 10.56 -33.76 1.04
CA SER A 270 11.33 -33.09 -0.02
C SER A 270 12.04 -31.82 0.45
N VAL A 271 11.55 -31.16 1.50
CA VAL A 271 12.10 -29.95 2.11
C VAL A 271 12.17 -30.06 3.63
N LYS A 272 13.03 -29.25 4.25
CA LYS A 272 13.07 -29.07 5.71
C LYS A 272 12.15 -27.95 6.14
N TRP A 273 11.61 -28.06 7.32
CA TRP A 273 10.61 -27.12 7.86
C TRP A 273 11.19 -26.23 8.96
N ALA A 274 10.74 -25.00 9.03
CA ALA A 274 11.06 -24.15 10.16
C ALA A 274 10.44 -24.67 11.46
N PRO A 275 11.12 -24.56 12.62
CA PRO A 275 10.58 -24.99 13.91
C PRO A 275 9.42 -24.11 14.40
N PHE A 276 9.30 -22.86 13.93
CA PHE A 276 8.27 -21.89 14.31
C PHE A 276 7.87 -20.98 13.14
N ASN A 277 6.82 -20.18 13.32
CA ASN A 277 6.30 -19.25 12.31
C ASN A 277 7.17 -17.97 12.23
N ILE A 278 7.07 -17.21 11.12
CA ILE A 278 7.64 -15.86 11.06
C ILE A 278 7.00 -15.01 12.17
N GLY A 279 7.81 -14.18 12.84
CA GLY A 279 7.38 -13.37 13.98
C GLY A 279 7.30 -14.10 15.31
N ALA A 280 7.35 -15.43 15.33
CA ALA A 280 7.39 -16.24 16.55
C ALA A 280 8.83 -16.52 17.01
N GLN A 281 9.01 -16.80 18.31
CA GLN A 281 10.26 -17.26 18.92
C GLN A 281 10.18 -18.73 19.36
N GLY A 282 9.01 -19.35 19.32
CA GLY A 282 8.76 -20.72 19.73
C GLY A 282 7.67 -21.41 18.92
N ALA A 283 7.69 -22.74 18.93
CA ALA A 283 6.80 -23.57 18.10
C ALA A 283 5.30 -23.39 18.38
N SER A 284 4.94 -23.01 19.60
CA SER A 284 3.55 -22.80 20.04
C SER A 284 3.04 -21.37 19.86
N GLU A 285 3.91 -20.45 19.47
CA GLU A 285 3.54 -19.05 19.25
C GLU A 285 2.93 -18.84 17.87
N THR A 286 2.01 -17.90 17.79
CA THR A 286 1.27 -17.59 16.57
C THR A 286 2.19 -17.05 15.46
N GLY A 287 3.09 -16.11 15.82
CA GLY A 287 3.81 -15.30 14.84
C GLY A 287 2.90 -14.26 14.19
N ASP A 288 3.37 -13.66 13.12
CA ASP A 288 2.71 -12.58 12.42
C ASP A 288 1.60 -13.08 11.49
N TYR A 289 0.59 -12.23 11.30
CA TYR A 289 -0.47 -12.41 10.32
C TYR A 289 -0.14 -11.61 9.07
N ILE A 290 0.28 -12.28 8.02
CA ILE A 290 0.73 -11.65 6.77
C ILE A 290 -0.26 -11.96 5.65
N CYS A 291 -0.61 -10.97 4.83
CA CYS A 291 -1.40 -11.17 3.63
C CYS A 291 -0.53 -11.72 2.48
N TRP A 292 -1.12 -12.47 1.56
CA TRP A 292 -0.38 -13.11 0.48
C TRP A 292 0.35 -12.10 -0.42
N GLY A 293 1.67 -12.25 -0.58
CA GLY A 293 2.51 -11.32 -1.34
C GLY A 293 2.87 -10.03 -0.62
N GLU A 294 2.47 -9.87 0.63
CA GLU A 294 2.95 -8.81 1.52
C GLU A 294 4.06 -9.35 2.43
N ILE A 295 4.84 -8.44 3.02
CA ILE A 295 6.03 -8.79 3.79
C ILE A 295 5.84 -8.59 5.29
N THR A 296 4.98 -7.67 5.68
CA THR A 296 4.77 -7.27 7.08
C THR A 296 3.35 -7.50 7.53
N GLU A 297 3.20 -7.75 8.83
CA GLU A 297 1.90 -7.76 9.49
C GLU A 297 1.25 -6.38 9.45
N LYS A 298 -0.07 -6.35 9.42
CA LYS A 298 -0.90 -5.17 9.58
C LYS A 298 -1.73 -5.29 10.84
N GLN A 299 -2.22 -4.17 11.35
CA GLN A 299 -3.16 -4.18 12.48
C GLN A 299 -4.49 -4.87 12.09
N TYR A 300 -4.91 -4.71 10.83
CA TYR A 300 -6.12 -5.27 10.24
C TYR A 300 -5.83 -5.77 8.84
N SER A 301 -6.51 -6.82 8.41
CA SER A 301 -6.41 -7.37 7.06
C SER A 301 -7.77 -7.27 6.37
N HIS A 302 -7.85 -6.50 5.32
CA HIS A 302 -9.05 -6.28 4.52
C HIS A 302 -8.70 -6.03 3.05
N VAL A 303 -9.65 -6.25 2.14
CA VAL A 303 -9.42 -6.04 0.70
C VAL A 303 -8.96 -4.61 0.40
N TYR A 304 -9.54 -3.60 1.03
CA TYR A 304 -9.19 -2.19 0.76
C TYR A 304 -7.84 -1.75 1.34
N ASN A 305 -7.25 -2.44 2.28
CA ASN A 305 -5.88 -2.20 2.71
C ASN A 305 -4.87 -3.23 2.20
N TYR A 306 -5.30 -4.12 1.31
CA TYR A 306 -4.42 -5.09 0.69
C TYR A 306 -3.61 -4.43 -0.43
N LYS A 307 -2.28 -4.51 -0.34
CA LYS A 307 -1.35 -3.81 -1.25
C LYS A 307 -1.59 -4.12 -2.74
N TRP A 308 -2.07 -5.32 -3.04
CA TRP A 308 -2.28 -5.84 -4.39
C TRP A 308 -3.75 -5.85 -4.80
N TYR A 309 -4.54 -4.92 -4.28
CA TYR A 309 -5.91 -4.65 -4.70
C TYR A 309 -6.00 -3.24 -5.30
N ASP A 310 -6.61 -3.14 -6.46
CA ASP A 310 -6.86 -1.87 -7.13
C ASP A 310 -8.32 -1.44 -6.93
N PRO A 311 -8.59 -0.43 -6.11
CA PRO A 311 -9.93 0.04 -5.84
C PRO A 311 -10.60 0.74 -7.03
N ILE A 312 -9.82 1.18 -8.05
CA ILE A 312 -10.35 1.85 -9.25
C ILE A 312 -10.96 0.80 -10.18
N THR A 313 -10.25 -0.29 -10.40
CA THR A 313 -10.73 -1.41 -11.23
C THR A 313 -11.57 -2.41 -10.45
N ASN A 314 -11.56 -2.33 -9.12
CA ASN A 314 -12.20 -3.27 -8.19
C ASN A 314 -11.71 -4.71 -8.42
N ASP A 315 -10.40 -4.88 -8.62
CA ASP A 315 -9.80 -6.19 -8.89
C ASP A 315 -8.43 -6.33 -8.21
N TYR A 316 -7.90 -7.54 -8.18
CA TYR A 316 -6.60 -7.87 -7.60
C TYR A 316 -5.48 -7.71 -8.64
N VAL A 317 -4.41 -7.05 -8.24
CA VAL A 317 -3.19 -6.95 -9.05
C VAL A 317 -2.48 -8.29 -9.06
N GLU A 318 -2.16 -8.80 -10.24
CA GLU A 318 -1.43 -10.05 -10.40
C GLU A 318 0.07 -9.84 -10.13
N ILE A 319 0.63 -10.57 -9.18
CA ILE A 319 2.06 -10.58 -8.83
C ILE A 319 2.72 -11.93 -9.16
N GLY A 320 2.06 -12.76 -9.94
CA GLY A 320 2.48 -14.09 -10.36
C GLY A 320 1.66 -15.21 -9.73
N ASP A 321 1.76 -16.40 -10.34
CA ASP A 321 1.05 -17.61 -9.86
C ASP A 321 1.83 -18.34 -8.77
N GLN A 322 3.13 -18.06 -8.64
CA GLN A 322 4.04 -18.64 -7.65
C GLN A 322 5.02 -17.57 -7.15
N ILE A 323 4.96 -17.27 -5.84
CA ILE A 323 5.79 -16.23 -5.21
C ILE A 323 6.89 -16.79 -4.29
N SER A 324 6.97 -18.12 -4.07
CA SER A 324 8.02 -18.70 -3.20
C SER A 324 9.41 -18.31 -3.68
N GLY A 325 10.23 -17.73 -2.80
CA GLY A 325 11.60 -17.31 -3.07
C GLY A 325 11.73 -16.00 -3.85
N THR A 326 10.63 -15.27 -4.11
CA THR A 326 10.64 -13.95 -4.76
C THR A 326 10.65 -12.80 -3.74
N GLU A 327 10.66 -11.56 -4.23
CA GLU A 327 10.47 -10.35 -3.40
C GLU A 327 9.08 -10.22 -2.76
N TYR A 328 8.13 -11.04 -3.17
CA TYR A 328 6.78 -11.13 -2.59
C TYR A 328 6.66 -12.22 -1.52
N ASP A 329 7.74 -12.94 -1.24
CA ASP A 329 7.79 -14.02 -0.26
C ASP A 329 8.31 -13.49 1.08
N PRO A 330 7.47 -13.38 2.13
CA PRO A 330 7.92 -12.88 3.43
C PRO A 330 9.05 -13.71 4.06
N ALA A 331 9.09 -15.01 3.83
CA ALA A 331 10.18 -15.85 4.36
C ALA A 331 11.51 -15.55 3.68
N ASN A 332 11.49 -15.35 2.35
CA ASN A 332 12.68 -14.99 1.60
C ASN A 332 13.20 -13.59 1.97
N VAL A 333 12.29 -12.62 2.13
CA VAL A 333 12.66 -11.23 2.41
C VAL A 333 13.12 -11.04 3.86
N LEU A 334 12.41 -11.62 4.84
CA LEU A 334 12.65 -11.40 6.26
C LEU A 334 13.75 -12.30 6.85
N TRP A 335 13.87 -13.53 6.37
CA TRP A 335 14.87 -14.49 6.87
C TRP A 335 16.02 -14.73 5.89
N GLY A 336 15.77 -14.65 4.55
CA GLY A 336 16.79 -14.88 3.53
C GLY A 336 17.37 -16.30 3.54
N ASN A 337 18.59 -16.43 3.04
CA ASN A 337 19.42 -17.64 3.14
C ASN A 337 18.72 -18.95 2.70
N GLY A 338 17.82 -18.89 1.71
CA GLY A 338 17.11 -20.06 1.17
C GLY A 338 15.81 -20.42 1.89
N TRP A 339 15.41 -19.69 2.92
CA TRP A 339 14.08 -19.77 3.49
C TRP A 339 13.04 -19.22 2.51
N ARG A 340 11.92 -19.90 2.37
CA ARG A 340 10.82 -19.51 1.49
C ARG A 340 9.47 -20.05 1.95
N LEU A 341 8.41 -19.54 1.37
CA LEU A 341 7.08 -20.13 1.47
C LEU A 341 7.08 -21.57 0.93
N PRO A 342 6.36 -22.51 1.57
CA PRO A 342 6.10 -23.80 0.98
C PRO A 342 5.24 -23.65 -0.29
N THR A 343 5.41 -24.56 -1.23
CA THR A 343 4.51 -24.72 -2.35
C THR A 343 3.27 -25.54 -1.95
N GLU A 344 2.21 -25.43 -2.74
CA GLU A 344 1.01 -26.29 -2.56
C GLU A 344 1.35 -27.78 -2.63
N ALA A 345 2.32 -28.16 -3.48
CA ALA A 345 2.79 -29.55 -3.60
C ALA A 345 3.47 -30.04 -2.32
N GLU A 346 4.30 -29.20 -1.69
CA GLU A 346 4.96 -29.52 -0.41
C GLU A 346 3.96 -29.58 0.76
N ILE A 347 2.91 -28.77 0.75
CA ILE A 347 1.79 -28.91 1.70
C ILE A 347 1.06 -30.24 1.51
N LYS A 348 0.79 -30.64 0.27
CA LYS A 348 0.16 -31.94 -0.03
C LYS A 348 1.06 -33.09 0.44
N GLU A 349 2.34 -33.00 0.19
CA GLU A 349 3.33 -33.99 0.70
C GLU A 349 3.30 -34.08 2.23
N LEU A 350 3.29 -32.93 2.94
CA LEU A 350 3.19 -32.87 4.41
C LEU A 350 1.91 -33.56 4.91
N ILE A 351 0.77 -33.30 4.26
CA ILE A 351 -0.52 -33.90 4.63
C ILE A 351 -0.55 -35.42 4.39
N GLU A 352 0.02 -35.88 3.29
CA GLU A 352 -0.05 -37.26 2.85
C GLU A 352 0.94 -38.18 3.56
N LYS A 353 2.17 -37.68 3.80
CA LYS A 353 3.28 -38.53 4.29
C LYS A 353 3.49 -38.45 5.81
N CYS A 354 2.94 -37.42 6.47
CA CYS A 354 3.13 -37.28 7.92
C CYS A 354 1.93 -37.76 8.73
N THR A 355 2.21 -38.11 9.97
CA THR A 355 1.18 -38.41 10.99
C THR A 355 0.79 -37.13 11.70
N TRP A 356 -0.51 -36.84 11.74
CA TRP A 356 -1.08 -35.66 12.37
C TRP A 356 -1.76 -35.99 13.67
N THR A 357 -1.17 -35.57 14.79
CA THR A 357 -1.72 -35.78 16.14
C THR A 357 -2.36 -34.46 16.62
N ALA A 358 -3.68 -34.48 16.84
CA ALA A 358 -4.40 -33.31 17.34
C ALA A 358 -4.05 -33.04 18.81
N GLU A 359 -3.65 -31.80 19.07
CA GLU A 359 -3.35 -31.24 20.39
C GLU A 359 -4.41 -30.27 20.85
N GLN A 360 -4.27 -29.68 22.04
CA GLN A 360 -5.23 -28.70 22.55
C GLN A 360 -5.31 -27.43 21.68
N TYR A 361 -4.19 -26.97 21.10
CA TYR A 361 -4.10 -25.70 20.37
C TYR A 361 -3.46 -25.83 18.98
N GLY A 362 -3.53 -26.99 18.35
CA GLY A 362 -2.95 -27.23 17.04
C GLY A 362 -2.72 -28.70 16.73
N TYR A 363 -1.72 -28.93 15.91
CA TYR A 363 -1.28 -30.26 15.51
C TYR A 363 0.20 -30.48 15.74
N THR A 364 0.57 -31.61 16.33
CA THR A 364 1.90 -32.20 16.18
C THR A 364 1.93 -32.96 14.86
N VAL A 365 2.85 -32.62 13.97
CA VAL A 365 3.03 -33.24 12.65
C VAL A 365 4.34 -34.01 12.65
N THR A 366 4.24 -35.32 12.62
CA THR A 366 5.39 -36.24 12.70
C THR A 366 5.69 -36.82 11.34
N GLY A 367 6.89 -36.60 10.84
CA GLY A 367 7.37 -37.11 9.58
C GLY A 367 7.70 -38.61 9.61
N PRO A 368 7.91 -39.24 8.43
CA PRO A 368 8.26 -40.67 8.35
C PRO A 368 9.57 -41.05 9.05
N ASN A 369 10.46 -40.09 9.28
CA ASN A 369 11.71 -40.28 10.01
C ASN A 369 11.60 -40.14 11.55
N GLY A 370 10.38 -39.82 12.06
CA GLY A 370 10.08 -39.69 13.48
C GLY A 370 10.29 -38.28 14.06
N ASN A 371 10.89 -37.36 13.31
CA ASN A 371 10.97 -35.93 13.70
C ASN A 371 9.61 -35.23 13.57
N SER A 372 9.39 -34.20 14.36
CA SER A 372 8.10 -33.51 14.34
C SER A 372 8.21 -31.98 14.43
N ILE A 373 7.19 -31.32 13.92
CA ILE A 373 6.93 -29.89 14.13
C ILE A 373 5.54 -29.72 14.76
N PHE A 374 5.34 -28.59 15.44
CA PHE A 374 4.02 -28.21 15.94
C PHE A 374 3.45 -27.06 15.10
N LEU A 375 2.21 -27.20 14.65
CA LEU A 375 1.47 -26.18 13.92
C LEU A 375 0.31 -25.67 14.78
N PRO A 376 0.43 -24.46 15.40
CA PRO A 376 -0.60 -23.89 16.23
C PRO A 376 -1.85 -23.49 15.44
N ALA A 377 -3.03 -23.57 16.07
CA ALA A 377 -4.29 -23.09 15.55
C ALA A 377 -4.42 -21.59 15.83
N CYS A 378 -4.03 -20.76 14.88
CA CYS A 378 -3.92 -19.32 15.04
C CYS A 378 -5.08 -18.52 14.42
N GLY A 379 -5.93 -19.17 13.63
CA GLY A 379 -6.99 -18.50 12.89
C GLY A 379 -6.48 -17.67 11.71
N MET A 380 -7.30 -16.75 11.27
CA MET A 380 -7.02 -15.79 10.20
C MET A 380 -7.35 -14.39 10.71
N GLN A 381 -6.49 -13.44 10.45
CA GLN A 381 -6.73 -12.03 10.73
C GLN A 381 -7.66 -11.44 9.65
N GLY A 382 -8.67 -10.73 10.08
CA GLY A 382 -9.57 -9.98 9.22
C GLY A 382 -9.63 -8.50 9.61
N TYR A 383 -10.68 -7.81 9.20
CA TYR A 383 -10.89 -6.39 9.48
C TYR A 383 -11.04 -6.07 10.98
N LYS A 384 -11.40 -7.03 11.81
CA LYS A 384 -11.42 -6.92 13.30
C LYS A 384 -10.04 -7.16 13.94
N GLY A 385 -8.99 -7.29 13.15
CA GLY A 385 -7.64 -7.59 13.61
C GLY A 385 -7.39 -9.08 13.83
N ALA A 386 -6.34 -9.39 14.60
CA ALA A 386 -5.95 -10.77 14.89
C ALA A 386 -7.00 -11.47 15.77
N PRO A 387 -7.24 -12.77 15.53
CA PRO A 387 -8.14 -13.56 16.37
C PRO A 387 -7.74 -13.51 17.85
N ARG A 388 -8.74 -13.33 18.73
CA ARG A 388 -8.53 -13.33 20.18
C ARG A 388 -9.19 -14.54 20.82
N GLY A 389 -8.56 -15.07 21.89
CA GLY A 389 -9.11 -16.16 22.66
C GLY A 389 -8.88 -17.54 22.07
N ASN A 390 -9.84 -18.45 22.23
CA ASN A 390 -9.69 -19.87 21.85
C ASN A 390 -9.86 -20.06 20.34
N VAL A 391 -8.76 -19.97 19.61
CA VAL A 391 -8.77 -20.08 18.14
C VAL A 391 -8.95 -21.55 17.74
N GLN A 392 -9.87 -21.79 16.80
CA GLN A 392 -10.32 -23.15 16.43
C GLN A 392 -9.83 -23.60 15.05
N SER A 393 -9.00 -22.83 14.38
CA SER A 393 -8.50 -23.15 13.05
C SER A 393 -7.07 -22.68 12.85
N GLY A 394 -6.34 -23.36 11.99
CA GLY A 394 -5.02 -22.94 11.51
C GLY A 394 -5.08 -22.70 10.00
N TYR A 395 -4.44 -21.62 9.55
CA TYR A 395 -4.25 -21.28 8.15
C TYR A 395 -2.78 -20.96 7.93
N TYR A 396 -2.17 -21.64 6.97
CA TYR A 396 -0.75 -21.48 6.65
C TYR A 396 -0.57 -21.18 5.18
N MET A 397 0.17 -20.12 4.90
CA MET A 397 0.40 -19.61 3.58
C MET A 397 1.25 -20.55 2.72
N THR A 398 0.89 -20.63 1.43
CA THR A 398 1.79 -21.16 0.39
C THR A 398 2.16 -20.05 -0.60
N GLY A 399 3.19 -20.30 -1.40
CA GLY A 399 3.54 -19.37 -2.48
C GLY A 399 2.63 -19.43 -3.71
N ASN A 400 1.64 -20.32 -3.76
CA ASN A 400 0.80 -20.51 -4.94
C ASN A 400 -0.46 -19.66 -4.89
N ALA A 401 -0.72 -18.89 -5.96
CA ALA A 401 -2.02 -18.30 -6.20
C ALA A 401 -3.08 -19.36 -6.54
N ASP A 402 -4.36 -19.01 -6.42
CA ASP A 402 -5.45 -19.83 -6.94
C ASP A 402 -5.51 -19.65 -8.46
N VAL A 403 -5.16 -20.69 -9.19
CA VAL A 403 -5.20 -20.71 -10.66
C VAL A 403 -6.48 -21.30 -11.24
N ARG A 404 -7.45 -21.66 -10.37
CA ARG A 404 -8.74 -22.19 -10.82
C ARG A 404 -9.56 -21.11 -11.53
N THR A 405 -10.47 -21.55 -12.36
CA THR A 405 -11.45 -20.67 -13.00
C THR A 405 -12.83 -20.88 -12.36
N ASN A 406 -13.61 -19.80 -12.31
CA ASN A 406 -15.00 -19.88 -11.91
C ASN A 406 -15.86 -20.56 -13.01
N TYR A 407 -17.16 -20.69 -12.77
CA TYR A 407 -18.12 -21.29 -13.72
C TYR A 407 -18.24 -20.51 -15.06
N GLN A 408 -17.74 -19.26 -15.10
CA GLN A 408 -17.69 -18.41 -16.30
C GLN A 408 -16.35 -18.54 -17.05
N GLY A 409 -15.41 -19.35 -16.55
CA GLY A 409 -14.05 -19.50 -17.12
C GLY A 409 -13.08 -18.36 -16.74
N LEU A 410 -13.44 -17.47 -15.79
CA LEU A 410 -12.58 -16.40 -15.30
C LEU A 410 -11.68 -16.92 -14.17
N LYS A 411 -10.41 -16.53 -14.18
CA LYS A 411 -9.42 -16.88 -13.16
C LYS A 411 -9.85 -16.35 -11.78
N MET A 412 -9.60 -17.12 -10.74
CA MET A 412 -9.84 -16.71 -9.35
C MET A 412 -8.67 -15.85 -8.85
N THR A 413 -8.79 -14.52 -8.98
CA THR A 413 -7.72 -13.58 -8.67
C THR A 413 -7.56 -13.29 -7.17
N SER A 414 -8.64 -13.46 -6.40
CA SER A 414 -8.73 -13.06 -4.98
C SER A 414 -8.21 -14.08 -3.97
N SER A 415 -7.86 -15.29 -4.40
CA SER A 415 -7.53 -16.41 -3.51
C SER A 415 -6.11 -16.94 -3.72
N ALA A 416 -5.55 -17.54 -2.68
CA ALA A 416 -4.28 -18.28 -2.71
C ALA A 416 -4.41 -19.63 -2.02
N ALA A 417 -3.58 -20.59 -2.44
CA ALA A 417 -3.54 -21.93 -1.84
C ALA A 417 -2.98 -21.88 -0.41
N THR A 418 -3.57 -22.65 0.48
CA THR A 418 -3.23 -22.68 1.90
C THR A 418 -3.31 -24.11 2.46
N LEU A 419 -2.57 -24.37 3.54
CA LEU A 419 -2.88 -25.45 4.45
C LEU A 419 -3.95 -24.96 5.44
N ARG A 420 -5.02 -25.73 5.60
CA ARG A 420 -6.10 -25.43 6.53
C ARG A 420 -6.40 -26.62 7.42
N PHE A 421 -6.71 -26.37 8.69
CA PHE A 421 -7.38 -27.28 9.60
C PHE A 421 -8.29 -26.50 10.55
N SER A 422 -9.35 -27.14 11.04
CA SER A 422 -10.33 -26.53 11.96
C SER A 422 -10.90 -27.55 12.93
N ARG A 423 -11.37 -27.08 14.10
CA ARG A 423 -12.13 -27.93 15.01
C ARG A 423 -13.53 -28.14 14.48
N GLY A 424 -13.92 -29.40 14.38
CA GLY A 424 -15.28 -29.80 14.07
C GLY A 424 -16.13 -30.03 15.33
N ALA A 425 -17.25 -30.74 15.13
CA ALA A 425 -18.09 -31.18 16.22
C ALA A 425 -17.29 -32.00 17.25
N PHE A 426 -17.70 -31.90 18.53
CA PHE A 426 -17.02 -32.56 19.66
C PHE A 426 -15.61 -32.06 19.99
N ASN A 427 -15.28 -30.83 19.57
CA ASN A 427 -14.01 -30.18 19.94
C ASN A 427 -12.73 -30.89 19.42
N LYS A 428 -12.85 -31.70 18.36
CA LYS A 428 -11.72 -32.36 17.67
C LYS A 428 -11.37 -31.64 16.38
N PHE A 429 -10.09 -31.50 16.09
CA PHE A 429 -9.66 -30.98 14.80
C PHE A 429 -10.03 -31.93 13.66
N ASN A 430 -10.54 -31.35 12.56
CA ASN A 430 -10.77 -32.07 11.31
C ASN A 430 -9.44 -32.42 10.65
N LYS A 431 -9.45 -33.41 9.74
CA LYS A 431 -8.26 -33.74 8.94
C LYS A 431 -7.74 -32.49 8.23
N PRO A 432 -6.41 -32.21 8.28
CA PRO A 432 -5.82 -31.12 7.52
C PRO A 432 -6.05 -31.28 6.02
N GLU A 433 -6.21 -30.17 5.35
CA GLU A 433 -6.48 -30.14 3.91
C GLU A 433 -5.69 -29.02 3.21
N ALA A 434 -5.32 -29.25 1.96
CA ALA A 434 -4.95 -28.18 1.05
C ALA A 434 -6.22 -27.46 0.60
N SER A 435 -6.30 -26.16 0.84
CA SER A 435 -7.49 -25.34 0.63
C SER A 435 -7.10 -24.01 0.01
N PHE A 436 -8.02 -23.08 -0.04
CA PHE A 436 -7.80 -21.73 -0.54
C PHE A 436 -8.39 -20.72 0.44
N CYS A 437 -7.74 -19.57 0.58
CA CYS A 437 -8.27 -18.44 1.33
C CYS A 437 -8.07 -17.14 0.59
N SER A 438 -8.70 -16.05 1.08
CA SER A 438 -8.52 -14.71 0.54
C SER A 438 -7.05 -14.28 0.64
N LYS A 439 -6.49 -13.72 -0.43
CA LYS A 439 -5.17 -13.09 -0.44
C LYS A 439 -5.05 -11.92 0.53
N ALA A 440 -6.17 -11.21 0.75
CA ALA A 440 -6.26 -10.08 1.67
C ALA A 440 -6.48 -10.49 3.14
N GLY A 441 -6.59 -11.77 3.45
CA GLY A 441 -6.65 -12.27 4.83
C GLY A 441 -5.25 -12.53 5.38
N GLY A 442 -4.94 -11.99 6.55
CA GLY A 442 -3.66 -12.25 7.23
C GLY A 442 -3.62 -13.66 7.82
N ILE A 443 -2.67 -14.47 7.43
CA ILE A 443 -2.46 -15.85 7.90
C ILE A 443 -0.99 -16.10 8.23
N GLN A 444 -0.73 -17.22 8.91
CA GLN A 444 0.62 -17.60 9.36
C GLN A 444 1.51 -18.01 8.20
N VAL A 445 2.80 -17.74 8.38
CA VAL A 445 3.87 -18.21 7.51
C VAL A 445 4.74 -19.21 8.26
N ARG A 446 4.73 -20.48 7.82
CA ARG A 446 5.65 -21.52 8.25
C ARG A 446 6.63 -21.81 7.12
N PRO A 447 7.84 -21.25 7.16
CA PRO A 447 8.81 -21.40 6.08
C PRO A 447 9.35 -22.82 5.90
N VAL A 448 9.82 -23.06 4.68
CA VAL A 448 10.62 -24.25 4.32
C VAL A 448 11.99 -23.84 3.80
N HIS A 449 12.92 -24.79 3.83
CA HIS A 449 14.28 -24.65 3.32
C HIS A 449 14.64 -25.89 2.48
N GLN A 450 15.37 -25.70 1.39
CA GLN A 450 15.87 -26.81 0.57
C GLN A 450 17.03 -27.55 1.20
#